data_124c4d6026a6320d4367fa29d92d96c5
#
_entry.id   124c4d6026a6320d4367fa29d92d96c5
#
_cell.length_a   1.000
_cell.length_b   1.000
_cell.length_c   1.000
_cell.angle_alpha   90.00
_cell.angle_beta   90.00
_cell.angle_gamma   90.00
#
_symmetry.space_group_name_H-M   'P 1'
#
loop_
_entity.id
_entity.type
_entity.pdbx_description
1 polymer ?
#
loop_
_entity_poly.entity_id
_entity_poly.type
_entity_poly.pdbx_seq_one_letter_code
_entity_poly.pdbx_strand_id
1 'polypeptide(L)'
;MPFGIFDNMKPLWNYKDIFDLEYFLHKDSTSRNNSLPRRDRDIYLQHIEPSLPKTAAGSDPRYILRQWLEHRRRTEFGATDSLSPGALFAEAQRTLRLLCLVAGLFFGSLIGLGFFNYAGTTPINIFSFLVFFILTQIVFLAALGMSAALRRLLRRRIVTTPLLIRLMADLLTRTILWGHRNILGRMWAESRDSLTASLGLLKGAQRIYGSLFHWPAFILLQVLGIGMNGGILAATLFRILTSDIAFGWQSTVQFGAKALHRLVALISLPWSWLFPENVGYPSLAAIEGSRIILKEGIAGLATRDLISWWPFLVLCLLVYGLLPRIVLYFTGLSMQRRCLNRLRFAHPPCTSLLQRMLTPRVTTQAAPELRPLQPEPAAGGIAAAGVQPLPPAARQDMLVLIPDDIYPALKDSDIAGLLESGGFMAVDTLRFMESYEADREVLSNLQLRDWSGGCGVLILMESWMPPLVAFLSYLGEIRAVIGPESPIVIELLGRPGTAPSSPAIPEGDWLVWTRKITALGDPFTSLAPIRERRP
;
A
#
# COMPACT_ATOMS: atom_id res chain seq x y z
N MET A 1 3.41 1.91 -43.31
CA MET A 1 3.92 2.51 -42.07
C MET A 1 3.09 1.94 -40.91
N PRO A 2 3.61 1.07 -40.07
CA PRO A 2 2.97 0.68 -38.85
C PRO A 2 3.48 1.57 -37.71
N PHE A 3 2.55 2.33 -37.13
CA PHE A 3 2.74 3.13 -35.95
C PHE A 3 3.22 2.26 -34.78
N GLY A 4 4.29 2.72 -34.11
CA GLY A 4 4.91 2.09 -32.97
C GLY A 4 3.97 2.00 -31.75
N ILE A 5 3.60 0.75 -31.41
CA ILE A 5 2.83 0.36 -30.20
C ILE A 5 3.77 -0.09 -29.06
N PHE A 6 5.04 0.31 -29.09
CA PHE A 6 6.03 -0.14 -28.07
C PHE A 6 6.49 0.95 -27.10
N ASP A 7 5.69 2.00 -26.93
CA ASP A 7 6.03 3.01 -25.93
C ASP A 7 5.21 2.79 -24.65
N ASN A 8 5.90 2.56 -23.52
CA ASN A 8 5.39 2.48 -22.14
C ASN A 8 4.86 1.15 -21.59
N MET A 9 5.53 0.04 -21.74
CA MET A 9 5.33 -1.09 -20.82
C MET A 9 6.11 -0.88 -19.51
N LYS A 10 5.71 0.10 -18.68
CA LYS A 10 6.10 0.11 -17.27
C LYS A 10 5.50 -1.14 -16.61
N PRO A 11 6.30 -1.94 -15.90
CA PRO A 11 5.80 -3.15 -15.26
C PRO A 11 4.65 -2.80 -14.32
N LEU A 12 3.49 -3.39 -14.54
CA LEU A 12 2.31 -3.20 -13.70
C LEU A 12 2.52 -3.97 -12.39
N TRP A 13 2.80 -3.25 -11.31
CA TRP A 13 2.91 -3.81 -9.97
C TRP A 13 1.53 -4.04 -9.36
N ASN A 14 1.36 -5.22 -8.74
CA ASN A 14 0.15 -5.61 -8.02
C ASN A 14 0.45 -5.74 -6.52
N TYR A 15 -0.59 -5.81 -5.68
CA TYR A 15 -0.40 -6.10 -4.25
C TYR A 15 0.32 -7.44 -4.01
N LYS A 16 -0.01 -8.47 -4.80
CA LYS A 16 0.71 -9.75 -4.78
C LYS A 16 2.22 -9.54 -4.88
N ASP A 17 2.65 -8.68 -5.81
CA ASP A 17 4.07 -8.42 -6.05
C ASP A 17 4.74 -7.73 -4.86
N ILE A 18 4.03 -6.78 -4.21
CA ILE A 18 4.57 -6.06 -3.04
C ILE A 18 4.70 -6.99 -1.84
N PHE A 19 3.68 -7.82 -1.57
CA PHE A 19 3.73 -8.75 -0.46
C PHE A 19 4.85 -9.78 -0.61
N ASP A 20 5.03 -10.31 -1.82
CA ASP A 20 6.09 -11.27 -2.09
C ASP A 20 7.48 -10.62 -2.07
N LEU A 21 7.61 -9.37 -2.56
CA LEU A 21 8.86 -8.61 -2.47
C LEU A 21 9.27 -8.41 -1.01
N GLU A 22 8.37 -7.91 -0.17
CA GLU A 22 8.65 -7.68 1.24
C GLU A 22 8.96 -8.99 1.99
N TYR A 23 8.27 -10.07 1.64
CA TYR A 23 8.56 -11.40 2.18
C TYR A 23 10.01 -11.82 1.87
N PHE A 24 10.45 -11.70 0.61
CA PHE A 24 11.81 -12.08 0.24
C PHE A 24 12.85 -11.15 0.83
N LEU A 25 12.59 -9.85 0.88
CA LEU A 25 13.49 -8.89 1.51
C LEU A 25 13.67 -9.19 3.00
N HIS A 26 12.58 -9.52 3.69
CA HIS A 26 12.64 -9.91 5.10
C HIS A 26 13.36 -11.24 5.31
N LYS A 27 13.06 -12.25 4.51
CA LYS A 27 13.76 -13.56 4.56
C LYS A 27 15.25 -13.40 4.32
N ASP A 28 15.63 -12.56 3.36
CA ASP A 28 17.03 -12.29 3.07
C ASP A 28 17.72 -11.46 4.18
N SER A 29 17.00 -10.56 4.86
CA SER A 29 17.56 -9.78 5.98
C SER A 29 17.79 -10.62 7.24
N THR A 30 16.98 -11.66 7.44
CA THR A 30 17.14 -12.59 8.56
C THR A 30 18.20 -13.66 8.28
N SER A 31 18.50 -13.91 7.02
CA SER A 31 19.50 -14.89 6.60
C SER A 31 20.88 -14.27 6.56
N ARG A 32 21.78 -14.73 7.43
CA ARG A 32 23.20 -14.33 7.50
C ARG A 32 24.05 -14.97 6.39
N ASN A 33 23.46 -15.31 5.28
CA ASN A 33 24.16 -16.05 4.23
C ASN A 33 25.01 -15.13 3.38
N ASN A 34 26.34 -15.22 3.51
CA ASN A 34 27.33 -14.51 2.67
C ASN A 34 27.16 -14.79 1.16
N SER A 35 26.30 -15.73 0.78
CA SER A 35 26.00 -16.05 -0.61
C SER A 35 24.97 -15.11 -1.27
N LEU A 36 24.23 -14.29 -0.48
CA LEU A 36 23.18 -13.41 -1.00
C LEU A 36 23.67 -12.48 -2.14
N PRO A 37 24.81 -11.78 -2.00
CA PRO A 37 25.29 -10.90 -3.09
C PRO A 37 25.71 -11.68 -4.34
N ARG A 38 26.20 -12.93 -4.17
CA ARG A 38 26.56 -13.79 -5.32
C ARG A 38 25.28 -14.25 -6.02
N ARG A 39 24.32 -14.76 -5.27
CA ARG A 39 23.02 -15.19 -5.79
C ARG A 39 22.29 -14.08 -6.56
N ASP A 40 22.17 -12.88 -5.96
CA ASP A 40 21.42 -11.77 -6.57
C ASP A 40 22.15 -11.25 -7.83
N ARG A 41 23.48 -11.26 -7.83
CA ARG A 41 24.29 -10.91 -9.00
C ARG A 41 24.16 -11.95 -10.12
N ASP A 42 24.15 -13.24 -9.78
CA ASP A 42 23.99 -14.32 -10.75
C ASP A 42 22.60 -14.28 -11.39
N ILE A 43 21.56 -14.01 -10.61
CA ILE A 43 20.19 -13.80 -11.13
C ILE A 43 20.18 -12.61 -12.11
N TYR A 44 20.85 -11.50 -11.75
CA TYR A 44 20.91 -10.33 -12.62
C TYR A 44 21.58 -10.65 -13.96
N LEU A 45 22.78 -11.21 -13.93
CA LEU A 45 23.57 -11.49 -15.13
C LEU A 45 22.95 -12.55 -16.04
N GLN A 46 22.37 -13.61 -15.45
CA GLN A 46 21.86 -14.74 -16.23
C GLN A 46 20.44 -14.54 -16.75
N HIS A 47 19.60 -13.83 -16.00
CA HIS A 47 18.16 -13.77 -16.29
C HIS A 47 17.63 -12.36 -16.55
N ILE A 48 18.20 -11.33 -15.90
CA ILE A 48 17.65 -9.97 -16.00
C ILE A 48 18.34 -9.20 -17.12
N GLU A 49 19.65 -9.12 -17.10
CA GLU A 49 20.46 -8.35 -18.06
C GLU A 49 20.18 -8.73 -19.53
N PRO A 50 20.06 -10.04 -19.90
CA PRO A 50 19.73 -10.42 -21.27
C PRO A 50 18.32 -10.00 -21.70
N SER A 51 17.39 -9.83 -20.73
CA SER A 51 16.00 -9.45 -20.98
C SER A 51 15.76 -7.94 -20.94
N LEU A 52 16.79 -7.14 -20.58
CA LEU A 52 16.65 -5.69 -20.48
C LEU A 52 16.45 -5.08 -21.88
N PRO A 53 15.41 -4.26 -22.08
CA PRO A 53 15.28 -3.49 -23.30
C PRO A 53 16.47 -2.51 -23.40
N LYS A 54 17.09 -2.42 -24.58
CA LYS A 54 18.25 -1.53 -24.86
C LYS A 54 17.92 -0.02 -24.78
N THR A 55 16.72 0.32 -24.39
CA THR A 55 16.23 1.70 -24.18
C THR A 55 16.38 2.10 -22.71
N ALA A 56 16.30 3.40 -22.42
CA ALA A 56 16.37 3.97 -21.06
C ALA A 56 15.40 3.32 -20.04
N ALA A 57 14.36 2.61 -20.50
CA ALA A 57 13.46 1.82 -19.67
C ALA A 57 14.15 0.60 -19.02
N GLY A 58 15.27 0.11 -19.56
CA GLY A 58 16.03 -1.01 -19.01
C GLY A 58 16.77 -0.68 -17.71
N SER A 59 16.99 0.60 -17.42
CA SER A 59 17.59 1.06 -16.16
C SER A 59 16.57 1.40 -15.07
N ASP A 60 15.25 1.21 -15.31
CA ASP A 60 14.24 1.44 -14.29
C ASP A 60 14.35 0.38 -13.17
N PRO A 61 14.67 0.77 -11.92
CA PRO A 61 14.76 -0.13 -10.78
C PRO A 61 13.50 -1.00 -10.59
N ARG A 62 12.35 -0.51 -10.99
CA ARG A 62 11.07 -1.21 -10.89
C ARG A 62 11.01 -2.44 -11.80
N TYR A 63 11.60 -2.34 -12.99
CA TYR A 63 11.66 -3.46 -13.93
C TYR A 63 12.62 -4.54 -13.42
N ILE A 64 13.80 -4.13 -12.96
CA ILE A 64 14.83 -5.02 -12.41
C ILE A 64 14.28 -5.79 -11.20
N LEU A 65 13.68 -5.07 -10.24
CA LEU A 65 13.09 -5.68 -9.04
C LEU A 65 11.96 -6.67 -9.38
N ARG A 66 11.16 -6.36 -10.40
CA ARG A 66 10.08 -7.26 -10.80
C ARG A 66 10.60 -8.55 -11.43
N GLN A 67 11.59 -8.47 -12.31
CA GLN A 67 12.21 -9.65 -12.93
C GLN A 67 12.91 -10.52 -11.87
N TRP A 68 13.62 -9.89 -10.92
CA TRP A 68 14.18 -10.58 -9.78
C TRP A 68 13.11 -11.31 -8.95
N LEU A 69 12.00 -10.62 -8.66
CA LEU A 69 10.89 -11.18 -7.91
C LEU A 69 10.26 -12.39 -8.62
N GLU A 70 10.04 -12.30 -9.92
CA GLU A 70 9.49 -13.40 -10.72
C GLU A 70 10.43 -14.61 -10.73
N HIS A 71 11.74 -14.39 -10.84
CA HIS A 71 12.72 -15.47 -10.75
C HIS A 71 12.72 -16.12 -9.35
N ARG A 72 12.71 -15.32 -8.29
CA ARG A 72 12.66 -15.79 -6.90
C ARG A 72 11.39 -16.60 -6.61
N ARG A 73 10.25 -16.16 -7.11
CA ARG A 73 8.99 -16.91 -6.99
C ARG A 73 9.09 -18.29 -7.65
N ARG A 74 9.58 -18.36 -8.86
CA ARG A 74 9.73 -19.63 -9.59
C ARG A 74 10.66 -20.59 -8.88
N THR A 75 11.75 -20.08 -8.32
CA THR A 75 12.74 -20.89 -7.62
C THR A 75 12.22 -21.41 -6.28
N GLU A 76 11.46 -20.59 -5.52
CA GLU A 76 11.05 -20.94 -4.15
C GLU A 76 9.68 -21.63 -4.09
N PHE A 77 8.73 -21.18 -4.89
CA PHE A 77 7.35 -21.71 -4.90
C PHE A 77 7.04 -22.61 -6.09
N GLY A 78 8.00 -22.80 -7.03
CA GLY A 78 7.82 -23.60 -8.22
C GLY A 78 6.91 -22.95 -9.26
N ALA A 79 6.40 -23.77 -10.20
CA ALA A 79 5.53 -23.30 -11.28
C ALA A 79 4.14 -22.84 -10.78
N THR A 80 3.73 -23.27 -9.58
CA THR A 80 2.43 -22.94 -9.00
C THR A 80 2.60 -21.88 -7.92
N ASP A 81 2.48 -20.64 -8.31
CA ASP A 81 2.55 -19.43 -7.44
C ASP A 81 1.50 -19.37 -6.31
N SER A 82 0.67 -20.42 -6.15
CA SER A 82 -0.50 -20.44 -5.24
C SER A 82 -0.15 -20.35 -3.75
N LEU A 83 1.08 -20.71 -3.39
CA LEU A 83 1.55 -20.74 -2.00
C LEU A 83 2.30 -19.46 -1.59
N SER A 84 2.47 -18.50 -2.51
CA SER A 84 3.15 -17.25 -2.15
C SER A 84 2.30 -16.38 -1.22
N PRO A 85 2.90 -15.60 -0.31
CA PRO A 85 2.19 -14.67 0.57
C PRO A 85 1.30 -13.69 -0.19
N GLY A 86 1.78 -13.23 -1.35
CA GLY A 86 1.02 -12.35 -2.21
C GLY A 86 -0.18 -13.03 -2.88
N ALA A 87 -0.07 -14.32 -3.23
CA ALA A 87 -1.19 -15.09 -3.75
C ALA A 87 -2.27 -15.28 -2.69
N LEU A 88 -1.88 -15.59 -1.46
CA LEU A 88 -2.81 -15.69 -0.33
C LEU A 88 -3.52 -14.37 -0.05
N PHE A 89 -2.81 -13.24 -0.12
CA PHE A 89 -3.43 -11.92 -0.01
C PHE A 89 -4.48 -11.70 -1.12
N ALA A 90 -4.15 -12.02 -2.36
CA ALA A 90 -5.07 -11.84 -3.49
C ALA A 90 -6.33 -12.71 -3.35
N GLU A 91 -6.17 -13.95 -2.88
CA GLU A 91 -7.28 -14.87 -2.64
C GLU A 91 -8.16 -14.41 -1.46
N ALA A 92 -7.54 -14.01 -0.34
CA ALA A 92 -8.27 -13.43 0.79
C ALA A 92 -9.06 -12.19 0.38
N GLN A 93 -8.48 -11.33 -0.45
CA GLN A 93 -9.17 -10.15 -0.97
C GLN A 93 -10.35 -10.52 -1.88
N ARG A 94 -10.20 -11.56 -2.73
CA ARG A 94 -11.28 -12.06 -3.60
C ARG A 94 -12.43 -12.61 -2.76
N THR A 95 -12.13 -13.49 -1.82
CA THR A 95 -13.11 -14.10 -0.91
C THR A 95 -13.84 -13.03 -0.10
N LEU A 96 -13.12 -12.06 0.44
CA LEU A 96 -13.72 -10.98 1.22
C LEU A 96 -14.60 -10.06 0.37
N ARG A 97 -14.25 -9.81 -0.90
CA ARG A 97 -15.14 -9.09 -1.83
C ARG A 97 -16.45 -9.84 -2.04
N LEU A 98 -16.38 -11.16 -2.25
CA LEU A 98 -17.57 -11.99 -2.42
C LEU A 98 -18.44 -11.97 -1.15
N LEU A 99 -17.81 -12.15 0.01
CA LEU A 99 -18.52 -12.10 1.31
C LEU A 99 -19.18 -10.73 1.54
N CYS A 100 -18.48 -9.63 1.26
CA CYS A 100 -19.05 -8.29 1.37
C CYS A 100 -20.23 -8.08 0.41
N LEU A 101 -20.14 -8.58 -0.82
CA LEU A 101 -21.22 -8.50 -1.79
C LEU A 101 -22.45 -9.27 -1.31
N VAL A 102 -22.28 -10.52 -0.91
CA VAL A 102 -23.36 -11.39 -0.43
C VAL A 102 -24.00 -10.84 0.85
N ALA A 103 -23.18 -10.41 1.81
CA ALA A 103 -23.66 -9.78 3.03
C ALA A 103 -24.41 -8.48 2.73
N GLY A 104 -23.88 -7.66 1.82
CA GLY A 104 -24.56 -6.45 1.37
C GLY A 104 -25.93 -6.75 0.75
N LEU A 105 -25.99 -7.71 -0.18
CA LEU A 105 -27.24 -8.15 -0.80
C LEU A 105 -28.24 -8.64 0.25
N PHE A 106 -27.80 -9.48 1.17
CA PHE A 106 -28.63 -10.03 2.23
C PHE A 106 -29.22 -8.93 3.13
N PHE A 107 -28.38 -8.09 3.71
CA PHE A 107 -28.85 -7.01 4.59
C PHE A 107 -29.65 -5.96 3.83
N GLY A 108 -29.26 -5.64 2.59
CA GLY A 108 -30.02 -4.73 1.73
C GLY A 108 -31.42 -5.25 1.43
N SER A 109 -31.53 -6.54 1.08
CA SER A 109 -32.83 -7.17 0.85
C SER A 109 -33.69 -7.19 2.12
N LEU A 110 -33.07 -7.48 3.26
CA LEU A 110 -33.78 -7.48 4.55
C LEU A 110 -34.32 -6.08 4.88
N ILE A 111 -33.53 -5.04 4.70
CA ILE A 111 -33.93 -3.64 4.90
C ILE A 111 -35.07 -3.26 3.93
N GLY A 112 -34.90 -3.61 2.63
CA GLY A 112 -35.93 -3.34 1.62
C GLY A 112 -37.25 -4.05 1.95
N LEU A 113 -37.24 -5.35 2.23
CA LEU A 113 -38.41 -6.11 2.59
C LEU A 113 -39.09 -5.57 3.88
N GLY A 114 -38.29 -5.18 4.87
CA GLY A 114 -38.79 -4.61 6.12
C GLY A 114 -39.47 -3.26 5.92
N PHE A 115 -38.86 -2.39 5.09
CA PHE A 115 -39.45 -1.08 4.79
C PHE A 115 -40.77 -1.19 4.00
N PHE A 116 -40.84 -2.12 3.04
CA PHE A 116 -42.03 -2.38 2.22
C PHE A 116 -42.97 -3.42 2.86
N ASN A 117 -42.90 -3.61 4.17
CA ASN A 117 -43.88 -4.45 4.87
C ASN A 117 -45.24 -3.72 4.97
N TYR A 118 -46.03 -3.89 3.91
CA TYR A 118 -47.29 -3.21 3.71
C TYR A 118 -48.45 -4.10 4.20
N ALA A 119 -49.20 -3.60 5.16
CA ALA A 119 -50.37 -4.32 5.75
C ALA A 119 -51.71 -4.02 5.04
N GLY A 120 -51.71 -3.29 3.94
CA GLY A 120 -52.90 -2.96 3.15
C GLY A 120 -53.75 -1.79 3.68
N THR A 121 -53.46 -1.29 4.87
CA THR A 121 -54.26 -0.27 5.54
C THR A 121 -53.74 1.16 5.45
N THR A 122 -52.42 1.33 5.34
CA THR A 122 -51.77 2.65 5.30
C THR A 122 -50.72 2.71 4.18
N PRO A 123 -50.84 3.66 3.23
CA PRO A 123 -49.87 3.80 2.17
C PRO A 123 -48.45 4.09 2.69
N ILE A 124 -47.44 3.64 1.95
CA ILE A 124 -46.06 3.91 2.28
C ILE A 124 -45.76 5.40 2.04
N ASN A 125 -45.27 6.07 3.07
CA ASN A 125 -44.96 7.49 2.99
C ASN A 125 -43.71 7.76 2.18
N ILE A 126 -43.84 8.52 1.08
CA ILE A 126 -42.76 8.91 0.17
C ILE A 126 -41.64 9.68 0.88
N PHE A 127 -41.98 10.57 1.84
CA PHE A 127 -40.96 11.30 2.58
C PHE A 127 -40.08 10.39 3.43
N SER A 128 -40.66 9.37 4.05
CA SER A 128 -39.89 8.38 4.80
C SER A 128 -38.93 7.63 3.90
N PHE A 129 -39.37 7.23 2.69
CA PHE A 129 -38.51 6.62 1.70
C PHE A 129 -37.33 7.53 1.28
N LEU A 130 -37.64 8.79 0.92
CA LEU A 130 -36.62 9.75 0.49
C LEU A 130 -35.59 10.01 1.60
N VAL A 131 -36.02 10.13 2.85
CA VAL A 131 -35.10 10.35 3.99
C VAL A 131 -34.22 9.12 4.21
N PHE A 132 -34.81 7.93 4.32
CA PHE A 132 -34.06 6.72 4.65
C PHE A 132 -33.12 6.26 3.54
N PHE A 133 -33.56 6.27 2.30
CA PHE A 133 -32.80 5.68 1.20
C PHE A 133 -32.03 6.70 0.37
N ILE A 134 -32.50 7.94 0.27
CA ILE A 134 -31.88 8.92 -0.62
C ILE A 134 -31.05 9.95 0.17
N LEU A 135 -31.67 10.63 1.14
CA LEU A 135 -30.96 11.66 1.91
C LEU A 135 -29.76 11.08 2.68
N THR A 136 -29.93 9.93 3.29
CA THR A 136 -28.85 9.22 4.00
C THR A 136 -27.67 8.93 3.05
N GLN A 137 -27.93 8.48 1.83
CA GLN A 137 -26.90 8.22 0.82
C GLN A 137 -26.19 9.50 0.39
N ILE A 138 -26.96 10.57 0.13
CA ILE A 138 -26.41 11.88 -0.26
C ILE A 138 -25.51 12.44 0.85
N VAL A 139 -25.95 12.36 2.12
CA VAL A 139 -25.15 12.80 3.27
C VAL A 139 -23.84 12.01 3.38
N PHE A 140 -23.88 10.68 3.22
CA PHE A 140 -22.67 9.87 3.19
C PHE A 140 -21.72 10.26 2.04
N LEU A 141 -22.24 10.48 0.85
CA LEU A 141 -21.44 10.90 -0.31
C LEU A 141 -20.84 12.30 -0.10
N ALA A 142 -21.63 13.23 0.43
CA ALA A 142 -21.19 14.58 0.76
C ALA A 142 -20.07 14.55 1.83
N ALA A 143 -20.24 13.76 2.90
CA ALA A 143 -19.23 13.57 3.93
C ALA A 143 -17.92 12.98 3.37
N LEU A 144 -18.02 12.04 2.44
CA LEU A 144 -16.89 11.42 1.79
C LEU A 144 -16.17 12.42 0.86
N GLY A 145 -16.91 13.18 0.08
CA GLY A 145 -16.40 14.27 -0.76
C GLY A 145 -15.75 15.39 0.06
N MET A 146 -16.41 15.82 1.13
CA MET A 146 -15.88 16.83 2.06
C MET A 146 -14.58 16.36 2.70
N SER A 147 -14.54 15.11 3.19
CA SER A 147 -13.31 14.53 3.76
C SER A 147 -12.16 14.48 2.75
N ALA A 148 -12.45 14.22 1.47
CA ALA A 148 -11.46 14.23 0.40
C ALA A 148 -10.99 15.65 0.05
N ALA A 149 -11.91 16.63 0.02
CA ALA A 149 -11.61 18.03 -0.23
C ALA A 149 -10.76 18.65 0.90
N LEU A 150 -11.14 18.41 2.15
CA LEU A 150 -10.40 18.87 3.33
C LEU A 150 -8.97 18.30 3.35
N ARG A 151 -8.80 17.03 2.98
CA ARG A 151 -7.48 16.41 2.84
C ARG A 151 -6.59 17.13 1.83
N ARG A 152 -7.16 17.51 0.69
CA ARG A 152 -6.42 18.26 -0.35
C ARG A 152 -6.09 19.68 0.09
N LEU A 153 -7.04 20.36 0.73
CA LEU A 153 -6.90 21.77 1.12
C LEU A 153 -5.92 21.97 2.28
N LEU A 154 -6.01 21.13 3.30
CA LEU A 154 -5.24 21.31 4.53
C LEU A 154 -3.81 20.76 4.43
N ARG A 155 -3.41 20.10 3.34
CA ARG A 155 -2.07 19.48 3.15
C ARG A 155 -1.53 18.73 4.39
N ARG A 156 -2.31 18.61 5.46
CA ARG A 156 -1.90 18.00 6.72
C ARG A 156 -2.04 16.48 6.64
N ARG A 157 -0.98 15.79 7.02
CA ARG A 157 -0.94 14.33 7.19
C ARG A 157 -1.84 13.83 8.35
N ILE A 158 -2.49 14.73 9.07
CA ILE A 158 -3.41 14.45 10.19
C ILE A 158 -4.78 14.14 9.60
N VAL A 159 -4.92 12.99 9.01
CA VAL A 159 -6.26 12.50 8.67
C VAL A 159 -6.42 11.11 9.24
N THR A 160 -7.14 11.07 10.32
CA THR A 160 -7.71 9.83 10.84
C THR A 160 -8.52 9.19 9.72
N THR A 161 -8.12 7.99 9.32
CA THR A 161 -8.91 7.21 8.36
C THR A 161 -10.31 7.02 8.91
N PRO A 162 -11.37 7.15 8.10
CA PRO A 162 -12.73 6.88 8.53
C PRO A 162 -12.83 5.52 9.22
N LEU A 163 -13.58 5.45 10.31
CA LEU A 163 -13.71 4.24 11.14
C LEU A 163 -14.04 2.99 10.30
N LEU A 164 -14.96 3.12 9.35
CA LEU A 164 -15.35 2.01 8.46
C LEU A 164 -14.19 1.48 7.61
N ILE A 165 -13.32 2.36 7.13
CA ILE A 165 -12.14 1.93 6.35
C ILE A 165 -11.15 1.22 7.26
N ARG A 166 -10.99 1.66 8.51
CA ARG A 166 -10.16 0.96 9.51
C ARG A 166 -10.71 -0.42 9.83
N LEU A 167 -12.02 -0.54 10.04
CA LEU A 167 -12.68 -1.83 10.28
C LEU A 167 -12.50 -2.78 9.09
N MET A 168 -12.66 -2.30 7.87
CA MET A 168 -12.45 -3.12 6.67
C MET A 168 -10.98 -3.53 6.50
N ALA A 169 -10.04 -2.65 6.82
CA ALA A 169 -8.62 -2.97 6.81
C ALA A 169 -8.25 -4.01 7.89
N ASP A 170 -8.82 -3.89 9.08
CA ASP A 170 -8.64 -4.86 10.17
C ASP A 170 -9.27 -6.22 9.82
N LEU A 171 -10.47 -6.22 9.27
CA LEU A 171 -11.14 -7.42 8.78
C LEU A 171 -10.31 -8.12 7.68
N LEU A 172 -9.78 -7.36 6.72
CA LEU A 172 -8.89 -7.90 5.68
C LEU A 172 -7.65 -8.54 6.31
N THR A 173 -7.01 -7.86 7.27
CA THR A 173 -5.83 -8.38 7.97
C THR A 173 -6.16 -9.67 8.74
N ARG A 174 -7.29 -9.71 9.46
CA ARG A 174 -7.74 -10.91 10.18
C ARG A 174 -8.05 -12.07 9.24
N THR A 175 -8.67 -11.80 8.10
CA THR A 175 -8.99 -12.83 7.08
C THR A 175 -7.71 -13.42 6.49
N ILE A 176 -6.69 -12.60 6.22
CA ILE A 176 -5.37 -13.07 5.76
C ILE A 176 -4.72 -13.96 6.82
N LEU A 177 -4.69 -13.52 8.07
CA LEU A 177 -4.12 -14.28 9.18
C LEU A 177 -4.87 -15.61 9.45
N TRP A 178 -6.19 -15.60 9.31
CA TRP A 178 -7.03 -16.78 9.47
C TRP A 178 -6.80 -17.79 8.33
N GLY A 179 -6.79 -17.34 7.08
CA GLY A 179 -6.49 -18.17 5.92
C GLY A 179 -5.12 -18.82 6.02
N HIS A 180 -4.12 -18.04 6.44
CA HIS A 180 -2.78 -18.52 6.70
C HIS A 180 -2.76 -19.61 7.79
N ARG A 181 -3.46 -19.39 8.91
CA ARG A 181 -3.49 -20.33 10.03
C ARG A 181 -4.14 -21.68 9.69
N ASN A 182 -5.16 -21.67 8.84
CA ASN A 182 -5.92 -22.87 8.51
C ASN A 182 -5.35 -23.65 7.31
N ILE A 183 -4.76 -22.96 6.33
CA ILE A 183 -4.29 -23.58 5.10
C ILE A 183 -2.80 -23.96 5.18
N LEU A 184 -1.96 -23.06 5.68
CA LEU A 184 -0.49 -23.26 5.73
C LEU A 184 0.02 -23.82 7.05
N GLY A 185 -0.74 -23.71 8.13
CA GLY A 185 -0.34 -24.18 9.47
C GLY A 185 -0.04 -25.70 9.55
N ARG A 186 -0.44 -26.46 8.53
CA ARG A 186 -0.14 -27.90 8.41
C ARG A 186 1.14 -28.20 7.63
N MET A 187 1.66 -27.26 6.84
CA MET A 187 2.75 -27.58 5.91
C MET A 187 4.11 -26.94 6.25
N TRP A 188 4.16 -25.78 6.94
CA TRP A 188 5.44 -25.08 7.10
C TRP A 188 5.45 -24.24 8.39
N ALA A 189 6.00 -24.78 9.47
CA ALA A 189 6.16 -24.02 10.74
C ALA A 189 7.09 -22.79 10.58
N GLU A 190 8.14 -22.91 9.78
CA GLU A 190 9.12 -21.86 9.49
C GLU A 190 8.55 -20.67 8.69
N SER A 191 7.59 -20.94 7.82
CA SER A 191 6.92 -19.89 7.01
C SER A 191 5.95 -19.04 7.83
N ARG A 192 5.52 -19.54 9.00
CA ARG A 192 4.56 -18.87 9.88
C ARG A 192 5.16 -17.61 10.51
N ASP A 193 6.39 -17.70 10.98
CA ASP A 193 7.08 -16.57 11.61
C ASP A 193 7.46 -15.50 10.58
N SER A 194 7.85 -15.93 9.39
CA SER A 194 8.19 -15.03 8.27
C SER A 194 6.98 -14.25 7.76
N LEU A 195 5.78 -14.85 7.73
CA LEU A 195 4.56 -14.16 7.28
C LEU A 195 3.98 -13.23 8.34
N THR A 196 4.01 -13.63 9.61
CA THR A 196 3.63 -12.73 10.71
C THR A 196 4.59 -11.56 10.82
N ALA A 197 5.88 -11.79 10.60
CA ALA A 197 6.89 -10.73 10.50
C ALA A 197 6.65 -9.84 9.29
N SER A 198 6.38 -10.40 8.09
CA SER A 198 6.08 -9.61 6.87
C SER A 198 4.84 -8.75 7.03
N LEU A 199 3.78 -9.26 7.65
CA LEU A 199 2.57 -8.48 7.97
C LEU A 199 2.84 -7.43 9.06
N GLY A 200 3.72 -7.73 10.02
CA GLY A 200 4.22 -6.78 11.02
C GLY A 200 5.04 -5.66 10.37
N LEU A 201 5.93 -6.02 9.44
CA LEU A 201 6.72 -5.08 8.66
C LEU A 201 5.85 -4.20 7.76
N LEU A 202 4.82 -4.75 7.12
CA LEU A 202 3.86 -3.99 6.33
C LEU A 202 3.03 -3.03 7.20
N LYS A 203 2.72 -3.38 8.46
CA LYS A 203 2.15 -2.44 9.43
C LYS A 203 3.15 -1.37 9.83
N GLY A 204 4.42 -1.71 10.05
CA GLY A 204 5.51 -0.77 10.28
C GLY A 204 5.80 0.11 9.06
N ALA A 205 5.74 -0.47 7.87
CA ALA A 205 5.88 0.21 6.59
C ALA A 205 4.65 1.07 6.19
N GLN A 206 3.73 1.36 7.12
CA GLN A 206 2.63 2.31 6.88
C GLN A 206 3.13 3.70 6.42
N ARG A 207 4.36 4.05 6.73
CA ARG A 207 4.99 5.28 6.22
C ARG A 207 5.30 5.20 4.73
N ILE A 208 5.73 4.04 4.21
CA ILE A 208 6.01 3.83 2.79
C ILE A 208 4.73 3.50 2.03
N TYR A 209 3.93 2.58 2.56
CA TYR A 209 2.79 1.97 1.88
C TYR A 209 1.43 2.45 2.40
N GLY A 210 1.41 3.43 3.33
CA GLY A 210 0.19 3.80 4.07
C GLY A 210 -1.01 4.18 3.20
N SER A 211 -0.78 4.85 2.08
CA SER A 211 -1.84 5.16 1.12
C SER A 211 -2.32 3.94 0.34
N LEU A 212 -1.48 2.91 0.19
CA LEU A 212 -1.80 1.69 -0.54
C LEU A 212 -2.85 0.85 0.19
N PHE A 213 -2.73 0.69 1.52
CA PHE A 213 -3.68 -0.14 2.29
C PHE A 213 -5.08 0.47 2.42
N HIS A 214 -5.21 1.76 2.16
CA HIS A 214 -6.52 2.43 2.13
C HIS A 214 -7.42 1.96 0.98
N TRP A 215 -6.84 1.74 -0.20
CA TRP A 215 -7.62 1.45 -1.39
C TRP A 215 -8.30 0.08 -1.38
N PRO A 216 -7.64 -1.03 -0.97
CA PRO A 216 -8.33 -2.32 -0.80
C PRO A 216 -9.51 -2.24 0.16
N ALA A 217 -9.35 -1.59 1.32
CA ALA A 217 -10.42 -1.42 2.30
C ALA A 217 -11.55 -0.53 1.77
N PHE A 218 -11.22 0.55 1.06
CA PHE A 218 -12.20 1.41 0.41
C PHE A 218 -13.01 0.65 -0.65
N ILE A 219 -12.35 -0.18 -1.48
CA ILE A 219 -13.00 -1.01 -2.50
C ILE A 219 -13.96 -2.02 -1.85
N LEU A 220 -13.54 -2.68 -0.75
CA LEU A 220 -14.41 -3.59 0.00
C LEU A 220 -15.66 -2.89 0.51
N LEU A 221 -15.52 -1.68 1.04
CA LEU A 221 -16.65 -0.87 1.50
C LEU A 221 -17.61 -0.52 0.34
N GLN A 222 -17.07 -0.20 -0.84
CA GLN A 222 -17.93 0.06 -2.02
C GLN A 222 -18.64 -1.22 -2.49
N VAL A 223 -17.97 -2.38 -2.48
CA VAL A 223 -18.59 -3.67 -2.83
C VAL A 223 -19.74 -4.01 -1.87
N LEU A 224 -19.54 -3.80 -0.56
CA LEU A 224 -20.60 -3.96 0.43
C LEU A 224 -21.77 -3.00 0.13
N GLY A 225 -21.48 -1.73 -0.18
CA GLY A 225 -22.49 -0.72 -0.52
C GLY A 225 -23.24 -1.03 -1.82
N ILE A 226 -22.56 -1.56 -2.85
CA ILE A 226 -23.18 -2.03 -4.09
C ILE A 226 -24.13 -3.20 -3.78
N GLY A 227 -23.67 -4.18 -3.01
CA GLY A 227 -24.51 -5.28 -2.56
C GLY A 227 -25.75 -4.79 -1.82
N MET A 228 -25.57 -3.89 -0.84
CA MET A 228 -26.66 -3.36 -0.04
C MET A 228 -27.70 -2.60 -0.87
N ASN A 229 -27.27 -1.70 -1.75
CA ASN A 229 -28.18 -0.98 -2.63
C ASN A 229 -28.83 -1.90 -3.68
N GLY A 230 -28.07 -2.88 -4.21
CA GLY A 230 -28.60 -3.91 -5.08
C GLY A 230 -29.68 -4.77 -4.39
N GLY A 231 -29.45 -5.15 -3.13
CA GLY A 231 -30.42 -5.89 -2.31
C GLY A 231 -31.69 -5.08 -2.03
N ILE A 232 -31.56 -3.80 -1.65
CA ILE A 232 -32.70 -2.90 -1.46
C ILE A 232 -33.50 -2.79 -2.76
N LEU A 233 -32.82 -2.55 -3.88
CA LEU A 233 -33.46 -2.42 -5.20
C LEU A 233 -34.19 -3.72 -5.60
N ALA A 234 -33.54 -4.87 -5.45
CA ALA A 234 -34.15 -6.16 -5.75
C ALA A 234 -35.38 -6.45 -4.86
N ALA A 235 -35.29 -6.17 -3.56
CA ALA A 235 -36.39 -6.32 -2.64
C ALA A 235 -37.57 -5.36 -2.96
N THR A 236 -37.24 -4.12 -3.33
CA THR A 236 -38.24 -3.12 -3.77
C THR A 236 -38.98 -3.61 -5.01
N LEU A 237 -38.25 -4.04 -6.04
CA LEU A 237 -38.83 -4.57 -7.28
C LEU A 237 -39.66 -5.84 -7.01
N PHE A 238 -39.12 -6.76 -6.18
CA PHE A 238 -39.84 -7.97 -5.80
C PHE A 238 -41.17 -7.64 -5.13
N ARG A 239 -41.19 -6.70 -4.18
CA ARG A 239 -42.41 -6.26 -3.50
C ARG A 239 -43.38 -5.58 -4.45
N ILE A 240 -42.93 -4.71 -5.34
CA ILE A 240 -43.76 -4.05 -6.34
C ILE A 240 -44.41 -5.08 -7.28
N LEU A 241 -43.69 -6.16 -7.64
CA LEU A 241 -44.22 -7.20 -8.54
C LEU A 241 -45.17 -8.19 -7.84
N THR A 242 -44.98 -8.42 -6.53
CA THR A 242 -45.74 -9.46 -5.79
C THR A 242 -46.86 -8.92 -4.93
N SER A 243 -46.92 -7.63 -4.72
CA SER A 243 -47.91 -7.00 -3.81
C SER A 243 -48.44 -5.70 -4.43
N ASP A 244 -49.72 -5.45 -4.26
CA ASP A 244 -50.34 -4.19 -4.65
C ASP A 244 -50.03 -3.13 -3.58
N ILE A 245 -48.97 -2.35 -3.79
CA ILE A 245 -48.47 -1.37 -2.82
C ILE A 245 -48.95 0.02 -3.19
N ALA A 246 -49.65 0.65 -2.26
CA ALA A 246 -50.03 2.04 -2.36
C ALA A 246 -48.95 2.97 -1.79
N PHE A 247 -48.56 3.97 -2.57
CA PHE A 247 -47.64 5.03 -2.16
C PHE A 247 -48.42 6.34 -2.00
N GLY A 248 -48.11 7.08 -0.94
CA GLY A 248 -48.77 8.35 -0.71
C GLY A 248 -47.85 9.31 0.04
N TRP A 249 -48.28 10.54 0.14
CA TRP A 249 -47.55 11.53 0.91
C TRP A 249 -48.48 12.25 1.89
N GLN A 250 -47.96 12.48 3.05
CA GLN A 250 -48.57 13.31 4.07
C GLN A 250 -47.49 14.09 4.79
N SER A 251 -47.80 15.30 5.22
CA SER A 251 -46.87 16.12 5.98
C SER A 251 -47.63 16.95 6.99
N THR A 252 -47.13 16.99 8.23
CA THR A 252 -47.63 17.88 9.28
C THR A 252 -47.38 19.36 8.92
N VAL A 253 -46.28 19.63 8.22
CA VAL A 253 -46.01 20.93 7.59
C VAL A 253 -46.82 20.96 6.31
N GLN A 254 -47.77 21.89 6.18
CA GLN A 254 -48.67 21.98 5.02
C GLN A 254 -47.92 22.35 3.75
N PHE A 255 -47.16 21.39 3.20
CA PHE A 255 -46.56 21.53 1.87
C PHE A 255 -47.66 21.49 0.81
N GLY A 256 -47.64 22.48 -0.07
CA GLY A 256 -48.52 22.44 -1.26
C GLY A 256 -48.00 21.41 -2.27
N ALA A 257 -48.87 20.72 -2.99
CA ALA A 257 -48.52 19.74 -4.01
C ALA A 257 -47.57 20.32 -5.07
N LYS A 258 -47.70 21.61 -5.41
CA LYS A 258 -46.76 22.32 -6.33
C LYS A 258 -45.34 22.37 -5.80
N ALA A 259 -45.15 22.55 -4.48
CA ALA A 259 -43.79 22.55 -3.90
C ALA A 259 -43.19 21.15 -3.92
N LEU A 260 -43.99 20.11 -3.63
CA LEU A 260 -43.55 18.74 -3.73
C LEU A 260 -43.21 18.34 -5.17
N HIS A 261 -44.05 18.74 -6.13
CA HIS A 261 -43.77 18.50 -7.54
C HIS A 261 -42.42 19.12 -7.99
N ARG A 262 -42.10 20.37 -7.59
CA ARG A 262 -40.79 20.99 -7.86
C ARG A 262 -39.63 20.19 -7.23
N LEU A 263 -39.80 19.70 -6.01
CA LEU A 263 -38.79 18.87 -5.35
C LEU A 263 -38.59 17.54 -6.10
N VAL A 264 -39.66 16.87 -6.49
CA VAL A 264 -39.64 15.63 -7.27
C VAL A 264 -38.99 15.87 -8.63
N ALA A 265 -39.35 16.93 -9.34
CA ALA A 265 -38.74 17.32 -10.59
C ALA A 265 -37.23 17.60 -10.45
N LEU A 266 -36.82 18.31 -9.37
CA LEU A 266 -35.42 18.56 -9.07
C LEU A 266 -34.64 17.25 -8.82
N ILE A 267 -35.20 16.33 -8.04
CA ILE A 267 -34.60 15.02 -7.79
C ILE A 267 -34.53 14.20 -9.09
N SER A 268 -35.52 14.34 -9.98
CA SER A 268 -35.58 13.60 -11.26
C SER A 268 -34.67 14.14 -12.35
N LEU A 269 -34.02 15.29 -12.18
CA LEU A 269 -33.14 15.90 -13.19
C LEU A 269 -32.15 14.94 -13.85
N PRO A 270 -31.49 14.00 -13.13
CA PRO A 270 -30.51 13.11 -13.75
C PRO A 270 -31.07 12.15 -14.79
N TRP A 271 -32.35 11.85 -14.76
CA TRP A 271 -32.99 10.92 -15.71
C TRP A 271 -34.19 11.50 -16.46
N SER A 272 -34.66 12.73 -16.16
CA SER A 272 -35.83 13.37 -16.79
C SER A 272 -35.68 13.53 -18.31
N TRP A 273 -34.46 13.59 -18.83
CA TRP A 273 -34.16 13.62 -20.27
C TRP A 273 -34.44 12.29 -20.98
N LEU A 274 -34.40 11.14 -20.24
CA LEU A 274 -34.65 9.80 -20.78
C LEU A 274 -36.06 9.31 -20.43
N PHE A 275 -36.51 9.61 -19.22
CA PHE A 275 -37.82 9.22 -18.69
C PHE A 275 -38.62 10.47 -18.31
N PRO A 276 -39.50 10.96 -19.21
CA PRO A 276 -40.26 12.18 -18.97
C PRO A 276 -41.29 12.03 -17.85
N GLU A 277 -42.00 13.13 -17.55
CA GLU A 277 -43.10 13.17 -16.57
C GLU A 277 -44.13 12.10 -16.92
N ASN A 278 -44.73 11.49 -15.91
CA ASN A 278 -45.62 10.31 -15.94
C ASN A 278 -44.94 8.97 -16.28
N VAL A 279 -43.68 8.95 -16.67
CA VAL A 279 -42.90 7.72 -16.89
C VAL A 279 -41.82 7.57 -15.82
N GLY A 280 -41.01 8.59 -15.61
CA GLY A 280 -39.90 8.57 -14.64
C GLY A 280 -40.20 9.22 -13.30
N TYR A 281 -41.25 10.00 -13.21
CA TYR A 281 -41.75 10.65 -11.98
C TYR A 281 -43.20 11.08 -12.15
N PRO A 282 -43.99 11.18 -11.05
CA PRO A 282 -45.43 11.50 -11.12
C PRO A 282 -45.66 12.97 -11.54
N SER A 283 -46.77 13.20 -12.26
CA SER A 283 -47.23 14.54 -12.59
C SER A 283 -47.83 15.28 -11.37
N LEU A 284 -48.03 16.59 -11.54
CA LEU A 284 -48.67 17.39 -10.49
C LEU A 284 -50.04 16.82 -10.10
N ALA A 285 -50.85 16.38 -11.06
CA ALA A 285 -52.18 15.80 -10.82
C ALA A 285 -52.07 14.48 -10.01
N ALA A 286 -51.11 13.61 -10.36
CA ALA A 286 -50.87 12.36 -9.63
C ALA A 286 -50.34 12.62 -8.21
N ILE A 287 -49.54 13.67 -8.02
CA ILE A 287 -49.09 14.10 -6.69
C ILE A 287 -50.26 14.61 -5.85
N GLU A 288 -51.16 15.43 -6.43
CA GLU A 288 -52.36 15.89 -5.74
C GLU A 288 -53.30 14.73 -5.39
N GLY A 289 -53.51 13.80 -6.33
CA GLY A 289 -54.35 12.62 -6.15
C GLY A 289 -53.79 11.56 -5.18
N SER A 290 -52.50 11.62 -4.84
CA SER A 290 -51.85 10.70 -3.87
C SER A 290 -51.65 11.32 -2.49
N ARG A 291 -52.22 12.51 -2.22
CA ARG A 291 -52.15 13.17 -0.91
C ARG A 291 -53.09 12.48 0.09
N ILE A 292 -52.54 11.99 1.19
CA ILE A 292 -53.30 11.34 2.24
C ILE A 292 -53.84 12.39 3.20
N ILE A 293 -55.17 12.42 3.38
CA ILE A 293 -55.87 13.27 4.34
C ILE A 293 -56.23 12.40 5.55
N LEU A 294 -55.76 12.77 6.74
CA LEU A 294 -55.86 11.95 7.95
C LEU A 294 -57.28 11.52 8.30
N LYS A 295 -58.28 12.34 7.92
CA LYS A 295 -59.71 12.05 8.19
C LYS A 295 -60.36 11.16 7.16
N GLU A 296 -59.89 11.14 5.93
CA GLU A 296 -60.53 10.45 4.79
C GLU A 296 -59.87 9.10 4.48
N GLY A 297 -58.67 8.87 5.00
CA GLY A 297 -57.90 7.65 4.73
C GLY A 297 -57.55 7.52 3.24
N ILE A 298 -57.57 6.28 2.72
CA ILE A 298 -57.25 5.94 1.32
C ILE A 298 -58.50 5.64 0.47
N ALA A 299 -59.67 5.56 1.07
CA ALA A 299 -60.90 5.09 0.39
C ALA A 299 -61.33 5.96 -0.79
N GLY A 300 -60.97 7.26 -0.79
CA GLY A 300 -61.30 8.20 -1.87
C GLY A 300 -60.19 8.42 -2.90
N LEU A 301 -59.02 7.75 -2.77
CA LEU A 301 -57.85 7.98 -3.64
C LEU A 301 -57.86 7.01 -4.81
N ALA A 302 -57.56 7.54 -6.02
CA ALA A 302 -57.45 6.71 -7.22
C ALA A 302 -56.20 5.83 -7.18
N THR A 303 -56.34 4.52 -7.38
CA THR A 303 -55.25 3.55 -7.38
C THR A 303 -54.12 3.96 -8.35
N ARG A 304 -54.50 4.54 -9.50
CA ARG A 304 -53.55 5.01 -10.51
C ARG A 304 -52.57 6.05 -9.95
N ASP A 305 -53.03 6.97 -9.13
CA ASP A 305 -52.18 8.02 -8.57
C ASP A 305 -51.29 7.48 -7.47
N LEU A 306 -51.76 6.52 -6.67
CA LEU A 306 -51.02 5.87 -5.61
C LEU A 306 -49.86 5.00 -6.14
N ILE A 307 -50.03 4.36 -7.30
CA ILE A 307 -48.97 3.54 -7.93
C ILE A 307 -48.02 4.35 -8.78
N SER A 308 -48.33 5.58 -9.17
CA SER A 308 -47.53 6.41 -10.09
C SER A 308 -46.11 6.70 -9.56
N TRP A 309 -45.86 6.47 -8.28
CA TRP A 309 -44.58 6.76 -7.61
C TRP A 309 -43.49 5.70 -7.80
N TRP A 310 -43.87 4.45 -8.10
CA TRP A 310 -42.87 3.37 -8.11
C TRP A 310 -41.71 3.58 -9.08
N PRO A 311 -41.84 4.13 -10.32
CA PRO A 311 -40.72 4.35 -11.21
C PRO A 311 -39.74 5.37 -10.64
N PHE A 312 -40.27 6.46 -10.04
CA PHE A 312 -39.49 7.48 -9.38
C PHE A 312 -38.65 6.89 -8.22
N LEU A 313 -39.24 6.04 -7.39
CA LEU A 313 -38.57 5.43 -6.24
C LEU A 313 -37.44 4.48 -6.70
N VAL A 314 -37.69 3.67 -7.72
CA VAL A 314 -36.72 2.75 -8.31
C VAL A 314 -35.56 3.53 -8.94
N LEU A 315 -35.87 4.57 -9.71
CA LEU A 315 -34.85 5.43 -10.33
C LEU A 315 -34.02 6.19 -9.29
N CYS A 316 -34.63 6.64 -8.21
CA CYS A 316 -33.92 7.22 -7.06
C CYS A 316 -32.91 6.24 -6.47
N LEU A 317 -33.31 4.98 -6.18
CA LEU A 317 -32.40 3.95 -5.66
C LEU A 317 -31.25 3.65 -6.62
N LEU A 318 -31.55 3.61 -7.90
CA LEU A 318 -30.55 3.32 -8.93
C LEU A 318 -29.56 4.49 -9.08
N VAL A 319 -30.04 5.72 -9.23
CA VAL A 319 -29.22 6.90 -9.55
C VAL A 319 -28.51 7.46 -8.33
N TYR A 320 -29.15 7.54 -7.18
CA TYR A 320 -28.55 8.11 -5.95
C TYR A 320 -27.95 7.05 -5.02
N GLY A 321 -28.43 5.80 -5.09
CA GLY A 321 -27.93 4.70 -4.28
C GLY A 321 -26.84 3.91 -4.99
N LEU A 322 -27.18 3.21 -6.05
CA LEU A 322 -26.32 2.22 -6.70
C LEU A 322 -25.25 2.84 -7.57
N LEU A 323 -25.61 3.76 -8.47
CA LEU A 323 -24.71 4.35 -9.45
C LEU A 323 -23.49 5.05 -8.81
N PRO A 324 -23.62 5.88 -7.77
CA PRO A 324 -22.46 6.50 -7.13
C PRO A 324 -21.52 5.48 -6.49
N ARG A 325 -22.02 4.36 -5.97
CA ARG A 325 -21.20 3.28 -5.41
C ARG A 325 -20.38 2.58 -6.49
N ILE A 326 -20.97 2.36 -7.66
CA ILE A 326 -20.28 1.81 -8.82
C ILE A 326 -19.18 2.78 -9.29
N VAL A 327 -19.48 4.06 -9.40
CA VAL A 327 -18.49 5.10 -9.78
C VAL A 327 -17.35 5.15 -8.77
N LEU A 328 -17.63 5.13 -7.47
CA LEU A 328 -16.63 5.12 -6.41
C LEU A 328 -15.80 3.83 -6.42
N TYR A 329 -16.39 2.69 -6.74
CA TYR A 329 -15.67 1.43 -6.90
C TYR A 329 -14.62 1.52 -8.02
N PHE A 330 -15.01 1.99 -9.21
CA PHE A 330 -14.07 2.16 -10.32
C PHE A 330 -13.03 3.25 -10.05
N THR A 331 -13.43 4.32 -9.37
CA THR A 331 -12.49 5.35 -8.90
C THR A 331 -11.47 4.75 -7.93
N GLY A 332 -11.90 3.91 -7.00
CA GLY A 332 -11.05 3.19 -6.08
C GLY A 332 -10.03 2.30 -6.80
N LEU A 333 -10.48 1.52 -7.79
CA LEU A 333 -9.61 0.68 -8.62
C LEU A 333 -8.58 1.52 -9.41
N SER A 334 -9.02 2.63 -9.99
CA SER A 334 -8.14 3.53 -10.75
C SER A 334 -7.08 4.18 -9.85
N MET A 335 -7.48 4.67 -8.68
CA MET A 335 -6.56 5.26 -7.71
C MET A 335 -5.59 4.23 -7.13
N GLN A 336 -6.07 3.02 -6.86
CA GLN A 336 -5.23 1.89 -6.46
C GLN A 336 -4.12 1.64 -7.49
N ARG A 337 -4.47 1.53 -8.79
CA ARG A 337 -3.51 1.34 -9.88
C ARG A 337 -2.53 2.51 -9.97
N ARG A 338 -3.01 3.76 -9.83
CA ARG A 338 -2.17 4.96 -9.84
C ARG A 338 -1.17 4.98 -8.68
N CYS A 339 -1.60 4.60 -7.47
CA CYS A 339 -0.71 4.50 -6.31
C CYS A 339 0.37 3.44 -6.51
N LEU A 340 0.01 2.25 -6.99
CA LEU A 340 0.94 1.18 -7.30
C LEU A 340 1.96 1.61 -8.38
N ASN A 341 1.51 2.33 -9.40
CA ASN A 341 2.38 2.83 -10.47
C ASN A 341 3.30 3.98 -10.05
N ARG A 342 3.04 4.64 -8.93
CA ARG A 342 3.85 5.73 -8.40
C ARG A 342 4.81 5.30 -7.29
N LEU A 343 4.80 4.02 -6.90
CA LEU A 343 5.71 3.50 -5.89
C LEU A 343 7.16 3.71 -6.31
N ARG A 344 7.93 4.35 -5.44
CA ARG A 344 9.38 4.44 -5.53
C ARG A 344 9.96 3.41 -4.56
N PHE A 345 10.62 2.40 -5.06
CA PHE A 345 11.29 1.37 -4.24
C PHE A 345 12.62 1.90 -3.71
N ALA A 346 12.57 3.04 -3.01
CA ALA A 346 13.75 3.75 -2.51
C ALA A 346 14.09 3.41 -1.04
N HIS A 347 13.38 2.48 -0.42
CA HIS A 347 13.68 2.07 0.95
C HIS A 347 14.92 1.18 1.03
N PRO A 348 15.67 1.24 2.15
CA PRO A 348 16.99 0.61 2.28
C PRO A 348 17.08 -0.87 1.84
N PRO A 349 16.14 -1.76 2.16
CA PRO A 349 16.20 -3.14 1.68
C PRO A 349 16.17 -3.27 0.15
N CYS A 350 15.37 -2.45 -0.54
CA CYS A 350 15.32 -2.46 -2.00
C CYS A 350 16.58 -1.87 -2.62
N THR A 351 17.10 -0.77 -2.06
CA THR A 351 18.37 -0.17 -2.52
C THR A 351 19.54 -1.11 -2.31
N SER A 352 19.63 -1.80 -1.17
CA SER A 352 20.67 -2.82 -0.94
C SER A 352 20.56 -3.96 -1.94
N LEU A 353 19.34 -4.42 -2.25
CA LEU A 353 19.12 -5.47 -3.26
C LEU A 353 19.60 -5.01 -4.64
N LEU A 354 19.23 -3.80 -5.05
CA LEU A 354 19.67 -3.22 -6.32
C LEU A 354 21.20 -3.07 -6.38
N GLN A 355 21.83 -2.60 -5.29
CA GLN A 355 23.29 -2.52 -5.20
C GLN A 355 23.93 -3.90 -5.34
N ARG A 356 23.43 -4.94 -4.66
CA ARG A 356 23.93 -6.32 -4.80
C ARG A 356 23.86 -6.83 -6.24
N MET A 357 22.82 -6.47 -6.98
CA MET A 357 22.65 -6.86 -8.38
C MET A 357 23.55 -6.07 -9.34
N LEU A 358 23.68 -4.77 -9.12
CA LEU A 358 24.33 -3.86 -10.08
C LEU A 358 25.84 -3.69 -9.83
N THR A 359 26.33 -3.88 -8.60
CA THR A 359 27.76 -3.67 -8.28
C THR A 359 28.62 -4.77 -8.91
N PRO A 360 29.59 -4.43 -9.78
CA PRO A 360 30.53 -5.41 -10.34
C PRO A 360 31.40 -5.99 -9.22
N ARG A 361 31.50 -7.32 -9.15
CA ARG A 361 32.50 -7.96 -8.29
C ARG A 361 33.79 -8.08 -9.05
N VAL A 362 34.81 -7.43 -8.57
CA VAL A 362 36.19 -7.70 -9.02
C VAL A 362 36.63 -8.99 -8.31
N THR A 363 36.59 -10.10 -9.02
CA THR A 363 37.18 -11.35 -8.54
C THR A 363 38.68 -11.26 -8.89
N THR A 364 39.49 -10.87 -7.93
CA THR A 364 40.95 -11.07 -8.05
C THR A 364 41.23 -12.57 -7.87
N GLN A 365 40.94 -13.36 -8.88
CA GLN A 365 41.67 -14.59 -9.08
C GLN A 365 43.03 -14.16 -9.63
N ALA A 366 44.11 -14.42 -8.88
CA ALA A 366 45.44 -14.36 -9.44
C ALA A 366 45.42 -15.20 -10.71
N ALA A 367 45.68 -14.56 -11.84
CA ALA A 367 45.87 -15.28 -13.08
C ALA A 367 47.00 -16.30 -12.84
N PRO A 368 46.85 -17.58 -13.25
CA PRO A 368 47.96 -18.50 -13.21
C PRO A 368 49.13 -17.84 -13.95
N GLU A 369 50.30 -17.83 -13.32
CA GLU A 369 51.51 -17.27 -13.86
C GLU A 369 51.65 -17.68 -15.33
N LEU A 370 51.35 -16.76 -16.23
CA LEU A 370 51.67 -16.90 -17.64
C LEU A 370 53.19 -16.77 -17.74
N ARG A 371 53.84 -17.85 -18.16
CA ARG A 371 55.24 -17.84 -18.61
C ARG A 371 55.49 -16.59 -19.44
N PRO A 372 56.66 -15.93 -19.28
CA PRO A 372 56.98 -14.76 -20.06
C PRO A 372 57.07 -15.15 -21.55
N LEU A 373 56.10 -14.66 -22.32
CA LEU A 373 56.16 -14.68 -23.77
C LEU A 373 57.13 -13.59 -24.22
N GLN A 374 58.10 -13.96 -25.04
CA GLN A 374 58.99 -13.07 -25.70
C GLN A 374 58.25 -12.05 -26.56
N PRO A 375 58.75 -10.82 -26.72
CA PRO A 375 58.10 -9.79 -27.51
C PRO A 375 58.22 -10.05 -28.99
N GLU A 376 57.10 -10.26 -29.69
CA GLU A 376 57.08 -10.11 -31.16
C GLU A 376 56.57 -8.70 -31.52
N PRO A 377 57.02 -8.12 -32.61
CA PRO A 377 56.80 -6.72 -32.92
C PRO A 377 55.40 -6.44 -33.50
N ALA A 378 54.92 -5.27 -33.18
CA ALA A 378 53.65 -4.71 -33.51
C ALA A 378 53.32 -4.68 -35.01
N ALA A 379 52.10 -5.13 -35.37
CA ALA A 379 51.43 -4.68 -36.59
C ALA A 379 49.92 -4.62 -36.37
N GLY A 380 49.36 -3.46 -36.60
CA GLY A 380 47.97 -3.29 -37.03
C GLY A 380 46.93 -3.10 -35.93
N GLY A 381 46.61 -1.84 -35.61
CA GLY A 381 45.53 -1.45 -34.75
C GLY A 381 44.16 -1.85 -35.30
N ILE A 382 43.36 -2.46 -34.44
CA ILE A 382 41.92 -2.43 -34.56
C ILE A 382 41.43 -1.72 -33.30
N ALA A 383 40.81 -0.55 -33.52
CA ALA A 383 40.24 0.26 -32.49
C ALA A 383 39.18 -0.55 -31.74
N ALA A 384 39.42 -0.86 -30.48
CA ALA A 384 38.41 -1.37 -29.56
C ALA A 384 37.37 -0.26 -29.40
N ALA A 385 36.17 -0.54 -29.87
CA ALA A 385 35.00 0.32 -29.63
C ALA A 385 34.89 0.52 -28.12
N GLY A 386 35.01 1.77 -27.70
CA GLY A 386 34.99 2.15 -26.30
C GLY A 386 33.68 1.73 -25.63
N VAL A 387 33.83 0.78 -24.75
CA VAL A 387 32.87 0.58 -23.69
C VAL A 387 33.04 1.80 -22.78
N GLN A 388 32.10 2.74 -22.88
CA GLN A 388 32.04 3.83 -21.90
C GLN A 388 31.87 3.20 -20.51
N PRO A 389 32.75 3.52 -19.55
CA PRO A 389 32.54 3.08 -18.17
C PRO A 389 31.20 3.65 -17.71
N LEU A 390 30.30 2.79 -17.24
CA LEU A 390 29.13 3.25 -16.49
C LEU A 390 29.62 4.19 -15.38
N PRO A 391 28.88 5.31 -15.12
CA PRO A 391 29.26 6.20 -14.04
C PRO A 391 29.36 5.38 -12.74
N PRO A 392 30.40 5.63 -11.90
CA PRO A 392 30.56 4.92 -10.64
C PRO A 392 29.25 5.02 -9.88
N ALA A 393 28.76 3.88 -9.37
CA ALA A 393 27.54 3.83 -8.55
C ALA A 393 27.66 4.97 -7.52
N ALA A 394 26.70 5.90 -7.56
CA ALA A 394 26.74 7.09 -6.73
C ALA A 394 26.93 6.66 -5.28
N ARG A 395 28.09 6.97 -4.70
CA ARG A 395 28.35 6.73 -3.28
C ARG A 395 27.33 7.55 -2.50
N GLN A 396 26.69 6.91 -1.53
CA GLN A 396 25.69 7.59 -0.73
C GLN A 396 26.40 8.38 0.38
N ASP A 397 26.12 9.67 0.45
CA ASP A 397 26.66 10.56 1.47
C ASP A 397 26.02 10.23 2.82
N MET A 398 26.85 9.96 3.83
CA MET A 398 26.39 9.59 5.18
C MET A 398 27.10 10.42 6.23
N LEU A 399 26.32 10.86 7.23
CA LEU A 399 26.86 11.40 8.46
C LEU A 399 27.10 10.24 9.42
N VAL A 400 28.31 10.11 9.95
CA VAL A 400 28.70 8.99 10.80
C VAL A 400 28.55 9.36 12.27
N LEU A 401 27.81 8.56 13.03
CA LEU A 401 27.70 8.67 14.48
C LEU A 401 28.44 7.51 15.14
N ILE A 402 29.37 7.82 16.02
CA ILE A 402 30.19 6.85 16.72
C ILE A 402 30.02 7.03 18.23
N PRO A 403 29.66 5.97 19.00
CA PRO A 403 29.62 6.05 20.46
C PRO A 403 30.97 6.41 21.02
N ASP A 404 30.96 7.23 22.09
CA ASP A 404 32.19 7.70 22.73
C ASP A 404 33.07 6.57 23.26
N ASP A 405 32.46 5.50 23.74
CA ASP A 405 33.16 4.32 24.26
C ASP A 405 34.06 3.62 23.23
N ILE A 406 33.67 3.63 21.96
CA ILE A 406 34.40 2.95 20.88
C ILE A 406 35.23 3.91 20.01
N TYR A 407 34.94 5.19 20.06
CA TYR A 407 35.63 6.20 19.27
C TYR A 407 37.16 6.18 19.43
N PRO A 408 37.74 6.07 20.66
CA PRO A 408 39.19 6.03 20.84
C PRO A 408 39.86 4.78 20.25
N ALA A 409 39.10 3.69 20.06
CA ALA A 409 39.61 2.42 19.54
C ALA A 409 39.60 2.34 18.00
N LEU A 410 38.88 3.26 17.33
CA LEU A 410 38.76 3.32 15.88
C LEU A 410 39.71 4.36 15.29
N LYS A 411 40.53 3.95 14.34
CA LYS A 411 41.37 4.87 13.54
C LYS A 411 40.56 5.40 12.37
N ASP A 412 40.86 6.61 11.93
CA ASP A 412 40.21 7.21 10.75
C ASP A 412 40.33 6.33 9.49
N SER A 413 41.47 5.61 9.36
CA SER A 413 41.67 4.61 8.28
C SER A 413 40.66 3.46 8.34
N ASP A 414 40.28 3.03 9.53
CA ASP A 414 39.38 1.91 9.72
C ASP A 414 37.93 2.34 9.44
N ILE A 415 37.55 3.54 9.87
CA ILE A 415 36.28 4.18 9.56
C ILE A 415 36.13 4.35 8.04
N ALA A 416 37.15 4.92 7.38
CA ALA A 416 37.14 5.09 5.93
C ALA A 416 37.01 3.74 5.19
N GLY A 417 37.72 2.71 5.66
CA GLY A 417 37.64 1.36 5.09
C GLY A 417 36.26 0.70 5.27
N LEU A 418 35.61 0.89 6.42
CA LEU A 418 34.26 0.43 6.68
C LEU A 418 33.25 1.10 5.74
N LEU A 419 33.28 2.41 5.63
CA LEU A 419 32.44 3.19 4.75
C LEU A 419 32.59 2.79 3.28
N GLU A 420 33.82 2.64 2.82
CA GLU A 420 34.10 2.27 1.44
C GLU A 420 33.58 0.85 1.13
N SER A 421 33.71 -0.08 2.08
CA SER A 421 33.17 -1.44 1.94
C SER A 421 31.63 -1.45 1.88
N GLY A 422 30.97 -0.52 2.56
CA GLY A 422 29.52 -0.31 2.54
C GLY A 422 29.00 0.45 1.31
N GLY A 423 29.90 1.09 0.54
CA GLY A 423 29.50 1.98 -0.57
C GLY A 423 29.05 3.37 -0.08
N PHE A 424 29.48 3.77 1.11
CA PHE A 424 29.18 5.05 1.74
C PHE A 424 30.36 6.02 1.66
N MET A 425 30.07 7.30 1.76
CA MET A 425 31.07 8.36 1.91
C MET A 425 30.73 9.18 3.15
N ALA A 426 31.70 9.33 4.06
CA ALA A 426 31.50 10.17 5.23
C ALA A 426 31.50 11.64 4.83
N VAL A 427 30.43 12.33 5.12
CA VAL A 427 30.35 13.80 5.03
C VAL A 427 30.92 14.42 6.29
N ASP A 428 30.68 13.80 7.44
CA ASP A 428 31.13 14.25 8.75
C ASP A 428 31.03 13.11 9.76
N THR A 429 31.80 13.19 10.85
CA THR A 429 31.81 12.20 11.92
C THR A 429 31.59 12.87 13.25
N LEU A 430 30.55 12.47 13.98
CA LEU A 430 30.18 13.01 15.28
C LEU A 430 30.21 11.90 16.34
N ARG A 431 30.61 12.28 17.56
CA ARG A 431 30.51 11.40 18.74
C ARG A 431 29.14 11.53 19.37
N PHE A 432 28.63 10.43 19.92
CA PHE A 432 27.37 10.41 20.66
C PHE A 432 27.44 9.39 21.80
N MET A 433 26.47 9.38 22.69
CA MET A 433 26.44 8.57 23.92
C MET A 433 27.55 8.94 24.92
N GLU A 434 28.05 10.18 24.88
CA GLU A 434 28.99 10.73 25.84
C GLU A 434 28.27 11.27 27.07
N SER A 435 27.34 12.19 26.85
CA SER A 435 26.47 12.78 27.88
C SER A 435 25.15 13.24 27.26
N TYR A 436 24.15 13.49 28.11
CA TYR A 436 22.85 14.00 27.65
C TYR A 436 22.96 15.35 26.91
N GLU A 437 23.84 16.25 27.40
CA GLU A 437 24.09 17.54 26.79
C GLU A 437 24.77 17.39 25.41
N ALA A 438 25.78 16.53 25.29
CA ALA A 438 26.47 16.24 24.04
C ALA A 438 25.53 15.61 23.01
N ASP A 439 24.68 14.68 23.43
CA ASP A 439 23.68 14.06 22.55
C ASP A 439 22.64 15.06 22.04
N ARG A 440 22.25 16.06 22.84
CA ARG A 440 21.40 17.17 22.39
C ARG A 440 22.11 18.09 21.40
N GLU A 441 23.39 18.33 21.58
CA GLU A 441 24.19 19.08 20.60
C GLU A 441 24.28 18.36 19.26
N VAL A 442 24.47 17.05 19.28
CA VAL A 442 24.42 16.21 18.06
C VAL A 442 23.06 16.35 17.37
N LEU A 443 21.94 16.26 18.09
CA LEU A 443 20.60 16.48 17.52
C LEU A 443 20.43 17.88 16.93
N SER A 444 20.98 18.89 17.59
CA SER A 444 20.95 20.28 17.10
C SER A 444 21.76 20.41 15.80
N ASN A 445 22.92 19.80 15.72
CA ASN A 445 23.75 19.75 14.51
C ASN A 445 23.04 19.03 13.36
N LEU A 446 22.34 17.92 13.64
CA LEU A 446 21.52 17.21 12.66
C LEU A 446 20.36 18.08 12.16
N GLN A 447 19.78 18.92 13.02
CA GLN A 447 18.64 19.79 12.67
C GLN A 447 19.03 20.93 11.72
N LEU A 448 20.27 21.39 11.77
CA LEU A 448 20.79 22.48 10.93
C LEU A 448 21.13 22.03 9.50
N ARG A 449 21.17 20.71 9.25
CA ARG A 449 21.54 20.15 7.93
C ARG A 449 20.32 19.97 7.02
N ASP A 450 20.57 20.10 5.72
CA ASP A 450 19.58 19.78 4.68
C ASP A 450 19.64 18.29 4.31
N TRP A 451 18.57 17.57 4.57
CA TRP A 451 18.42 16.14 4.29
C TRP A 451 17.73 15.85 2.96
N SER A 452 17.42 16.87 2.16
CA SER A 452 16.69 16.72 0.90
C SER A 452 17.53 16.08 -0.22
N GLY A 453 18.85 16.11 -0.10
CA GLY A 453 19.81 15.59 -1.09
C GLY A 453 20.07 14.08 -1.07
N GLY A 454 19.33 13.29 -0.26
CA GLY A 454 19.54 11.84 -0.15
C GLY A 454 20.65 11.44 0.83
N CYS A 455 21.18 12.39 1.61
CA CYS A 455 22.12 12.12 2.70
C CYS A 455 21.43 11.31 3.82
N GLY A 456 22.17 10.39 4.45
CA GLY A 456 21.69 9.55 5.55
C GLY A 456 22.57 9.61 6.79
N VAL A 457 22.17 8.87 7.82
CA VAL A 457 22.95 8.72 9.06
C VAL A 457 23.44 7.27 9.15
N LEU A 458 24.73 7.08 9.33
CA LEU A 458 25.34 5.81 9.65
C LEU A 458 25.72 5.79 11.14
N ILE A 459 25.27 4.80 11.87
CA ILE A 459 25.54 4.65 13.30
C ILE A 459 26.36 3.38 13.50
N LEU A 460 27.55 3.51 14.08
CA LEU A 460 28.35 2.36 14.47
C LEU A 460 27.94 1.93 15.88
N MET A 461 27.72 0.62 16.08
CA MET A 461 27.32 0.07 17.38
C MET A 461 27.99 -1.25 17.65
N GLU A 462 28.19 -1.57 18.91
CA GLU A 462 28.74 -2.83 19.36
C GLU A 462 27.71 -3.96 19.24
N SER A 463 28.07 -5.07 18.60
CA SER A 463 27.15 -6.18 18.38
C SER A 463 26.82 -6.95 19.68
N TRP A 464 27.76 -7.04 20.61
CA TRP A 464 27.63 -7.85 21.85
C TRP A 464 26.78 -7.19 22.94
N MET A 465 26.51 -5.90 22.84
CA MET A 465 25.55 -5.23 23.69
C MET A 465 24.18 -5.19 23.00
N PRO A 466 23.13 -5.71 23.63
CA PRO A 466 21.78 -5.57 23.07
C PRO A 466 21.39 -4.09 23.07
N PRO A 467 20.62 -3.63 22.04
CA PRO A 467 20.22 -2.22 21.97
C PRO A 467 19.41 -1.83 23.21
N LEU A 468 19.92 -0.84 23.95
CA LEU A 468 19.30 -0.29 25.14
C LEU A 468 18.04 0.52 24.77
N VAL A 469 17.09 0.60 25.69
CA VAL A 469 15.86 1.40 25.49
C VAL A 469 16.20 2.87 25.22
N ALA A 470 17.21 3.42 25.89
CA ALA A 470 17.69 4.77 25.68
C ALA A 470 18.17 5.01 24.24
N PHE A 471 18.95 4.06 23.68
CA PHE A 471 19.39 4.13 22.28
C PHE A 471 18.22 4.06 21.30
N LEU A 472 17.25 3.16 21.54
CA LEU A 472 16.06 3.06 20.71
C LEU A 472 15.20 4.32 20.74
N SER A 473 15.13 5.00 21.91
CA SER A 473 14.49 6.31 22.06
C SER A 473 15.22 7.39 21.26
N TYR A 474 16.55 7.42 21.37
CA TYR A 474 17.40 8.35 20.65
C TYR A 474 17.33 8.19 19.14
N LEU A 475 17.22 6.97 18.64
CA LEU A 475 16.91 6.72 17.22
C LEU A 475 15.60 7.37 16.78
N GLY A 476 14.59 7.36 17.66
CA GLY A 476 13.33 8.05 17.42
C GLY A 476 13.49 9.58 17.32
N GLU A 477 14.37 10.16 18.16
CA GLU A 477 14.69 11.59 18.14
C GLU A 477 15.51 11.96 16.89
N ILE A 478 16.52 11.17 16.52
CA ILE A 478 17.24 11.33 15.25
C ILE A 478 16.25 11.31 14.08
N ARG A 479 15.34 10.34 14.05
CA ARG A 479 14.33 10.23 13.01
C ARG A 479 13.41 11.45 12.92
N ALA A 480 13.05 12.03 14.05
CA ALA A 480 12.23 13.24 14.11
C ALA A 480 12.93 14.44 13.48
N VAL A 481 14.25 14.52 13.63
CA VAL A 481 15.09 15.62 13.14
C VAL A 481 15.40 15.46 11.65
N ILE A 482 15.88 14.30 11.20
CA ILE A 482 16.34 14.09 9.81
C ILE A 482 15.18 13.87 8.82
N GLY A 483 13.96 13.71 9.34
CA GLY A 483 12.77 13.50 8.52
C GLY A 483 12.46 12.02 8.24
N PRO A 484 11.29 11.74 7.68
CA PRO A 484 10.75 10.36 7.59
C PRO A 484 11.37 9.50 6.49
N GLU A 485 12.09 10.08 5.54
CA GLU A 485 12.58 9.37 4.34
C GLU A 485 14.11 9.25 4.28
N SER A 486 14.85 9.94 5.16
CA SER A 486 16.32 9.85 5.21
C SER A 486 16.75 8.50 5.78
N PRO A 487 17.71 7.79 5.16
CA PRO A 487 18.13 6.47 5.64
C PRO A 487 18.94 6.57 6.93
N ILE A 488 18.67 5.67 7.88
CA ILE A 488 19.50 5.38 9.04
C ILE A 488 20.05 3.97 8.86
N VAL A 489 21.36 3.85 8.82
CA VAL A 489 22.05 2.56 8.74
C VAL A 489 22.78 2.33 10.06
N ILE A 490 22.52 1.20 10.70
CA ILE A 490 23.24 0.79 11.91
C ILE A 490 24.19 -0.32 11.52
N GLU A 491 25.46 -0.06 11.66
CA GLU A 491 26.52 -1.04 11.37
C GLU A 491 27.06 -1.59 12.69
N LEU A 492 27.04 -2.93 12.82
CA LEU A 492 27.45 -3.59 14.05
C LEU A 492 28.93 -3.99 13.99
N LEU A 493 29.67 -3.57 15.00
CA LEU A 493 31.09 -3.93 15.21
C LEU A 493 31.19 -5.22 16.03
N GLY A 494 32.09 -6.10 15.64
CA GLY A 494 32.42 -7.29 16.45
C GLY A 494 33.33 -6.97 17.62
N ARG A 495 33.50 -7.91 18.58
CA ARG A 495 34.36 -7.72 19.77
C ARG A 495 35.81 -7.48 19.40
N PRO A 496 36.46 -6.45 19.94
CA PRO A 496 37.90 -6.25 19.77
C PRO A 496 38.65 -7.40 20.44
N GLY A 497 39.65 -7.98 19.78
CA GLY A 497 40.53 -9.00 20.35
C GLY A 497 40.38 -10.43 19.80
N THR A 498 39.42 -10.72 18.96
CA THR A 498 39.36 -11.97 18.19
C THR A 498 39.91 -11.70 16.78
N ALA A 499 41.15 -12.09 16.53
CA ALA A 499 41.95 -12.01 15.29
C ALA A 499 41.74 -10.80 14.36
N PRO A 500 42.78 -10.19 13.79
CA PRO A 500 42.69 -8.92 13.02
C PRO A 500 41.96 -9.01 11.67
N SER A 501 41.39 -10.15 11.32
CA SER A 501 40.61 -10.35 10.10
C SER A 501 39.14 -10.61 10.42
N SER A 502 38.43 -9.56 10.74
CA SER A 502 36.95 -9.53 10.92
C SER A 502 36.36 -10.39 12.04
N PRO A 503 35.98 -9.78 13.17
CA PRO A 503 35.24 -10.48 14.21
C PRO A 503 33.84 -10.78 13.70
N ALA A 504 33.58 -12.03 13.38
CA ALA A 504 32.25 -12.48 13.01
C ALA A 504 31.26 -12.16 14.15
N ILE A 505 30.22 -11.42 13.86
CA ILE A 505 29.15 -11.13 14.82
C ILE A 505 28.42 -12.45 15.15
N PRO A 506 28.27 -12.87 16.41
CA PRO A 506 27.51 -14.05 16.78
C PRO A 506 26.07 -13.97 16.24
N GLU A 507 25.54 -15.10 15.75
CA GLU A 507 24.19 -15.15 15.16
C GLU A 507 23.11 -14.72 16.16
N GLY A 508 23.29 -15.08 17.44
CA GLY A 508 22.39 -14.65 18.52
C GLY A 508 22.32 -13.14 18.69
N ASP A 509 23.48 -12.46 18.65
CA ASP A 509 23.56 -11.01 18.81
C ASP A 509 22.90 -10.32 17.60
N TRP A 510 23.19 -10.81 16.39
CA TRP A 510 22.53 -10.31 15.16
C TRP A 510 21.01 -10.44 15.24
N LEU A 511 20.51 -11.57 15.70
CA LEU A 511 19.06 -11.82 15.79
C LEU A 511 18.39 -10.88 16.80
N VAL A 512 19.05 -10.63 17.95
CA VAL A 512 18.55 -9.69 18.96
C VAL A 512 18.46 -8.27 18.39
N TRP A 513 19.52 -7.80 17.73
CA TRP A 513 19.55 -6.49 17.10
C TRP A 513 18.48 -6.38 16.02
N THR A 514 18.41 -7.34 15.10
CA THR A 514 17.41 -7.36 14.03
C THR A 514 15.99 -7.29 14.59
N ARG A 515 15.69 -8.09 15.61
CA ARG A 515 14.37 -8.12 16.24
C ARG A 515 14.00 -6.78 16.87
N LYS A 516 14.93 -6.15 17.56
CA LYS A 516 14.70 -4.87 18.25
C LYS A 516 14.54 -3.71 17.27
N ILE A 517 15.41 -3.62 16.26
CA ILE A 517 15.32 -2.56 15.24
C ILE A 517 14.06 -2.73 14.39
N THR A 518 13.73 -3.95 13.99
CA THR A 518 12.48 -4.21 13.24
C THR A 518 11.23 -3.85 14.07
N ALA A 519 11.28 -4.04 15.39
CA ALA A 519 10.18 -3.69 16.29
C ALA A 519 9.90 -2.17 16.36
N LEU A 520 10.88 -1.31 16.00
CA LEU A 520 10.65 0.14 15.88
C LEU A 520 9.70 0.49 14.74
N GLY A 521 9.52 -0.40 13.77
CA GLY A 521 8.63 -0.19 12.62
C GLY A 521 9.04 0.98 11.73
N ASP A 522 10.32 1.37 11.75
CA ASP A 522 10.87 2.39 10.87
C ASP A 522 11.49 1.74 9.61
N PRO A 523 10.87 1.93 8.45
CA PRO A 523 11.29 1.28 7.21
C PRO A 523 12.58 1.86 6.61
N PHE A 524 12.99 3.05 7.07
CA PHE A 524 14.23 3.71 6.63
C PHE A 524 15.37 3.51 7.64
N THR A 525 15.19 2.68 8.65
CA THR A 525 16.23 2.21 9.56
C THR A 525 16.60 0.77 9.24
N SER A 526 17.85 0.50 8.95
CA SER A 526 18.35 -0.83 8.58
C SER A 526 19.62 -1.20 9.34
N LEU A 527 19.81 -2.51 9.57
CA LEU A 527 21.06 -3.07 10.07
C LEU A 527 21.93 -3.50 8.87
N ALA A 528 23.19 -3.12 8.89
CA ALA A 528 24.18 -3.59 7.93
C ALA A 528 25.24 -4.44 8.66
N PRO A 529 25.59 -5.64 8.18
CA PRO A 529 26.75 -6.36 8.66
C PRO A 529 28.00 -5.73 8.08
N ILE A 530 29.06 -5.61 8.87
CA ILE A 530 30.40 -5.23 8.37
C ILE A 530 30.77 -6.18 7.23
N ARG A 531 31.01 -5.63 6.07
CA ARG A 531 31.55 -6.40 4.93
C ARG A 531 33.05 -6.56 5.13
N GLU A 532 33.49 -7.81 5.32
CA GLU A 532 34.89 -8.17 5.43
C GLU A 532 35.68 -7.60 4.24
N ARG A 533 36.73 -6.83 4.53
CA ARG A 533 37.85 -6.67 3.58
C ARG A 533 38.51 -8.06 3.47
N ARG A 534 38.32 -8.75 2.36
CA ARG A 534 39.23 -9.87 2.04
C ARG A 534 40.60 -9.29 1.74
N PRO A 535 41.67 -9.89 2.31
CA PRO A 535 43.04 -9.49 2.07
C PRO A 535 43.39 -9.55 0.61
#